data_3b7d413917ab6fa2d43073faca7ac11d
#
_entry.id   3b7d413917ab6fa2d43073faca7ac11d
#
_cell.length_a   1.000
_cell.length_b   1.000
_cell.length_c   1.000
_cell.angle_alpha   90.00
_cell.angle_beta   90.00
_cell.angle_gamma   90.00
#
_symmetry.space_group_name_H-M   'P 1'
#
loop_
_entity.id
_entity.type
_entity.pdbx_description
1 polymer ?
#
loop_
_entity_poly.entity_id
_entity_poly.type
_entity_poly.pdbx_seq_one_letter_code
_entity_poly.pdbx_strand_id
1 'polypeptide(L)'
;FIYGMYFCLNVVTEREGFPAAVLIRAIEPTEGIARMQTLRQGRPPHELTNGPGKLCQALAIDRSLNGCDLCTSPWLFIESARQGELPIAISRRIGVHGDILARERSWRFFLPANPFVSHQGRLP
;
A
#
# COMPACT_ATOMS: atom_id res chain seq x y z
N PHE A 1 2.37 -6.75 -11.51
CA PHE A 1 1.60 -6.03 -12.54
C PHE A 1 0.20 -6.61 -12.58
N ILE A 2 -0.82 -5.82 -12.29
CA ILE A 2 -2.21 -6.29 -12.17
C ILE A 2 -3.06 -5.66 -13.27
N TYR A 3 -3.90 -6.45 -13.90
CA TYR A 3 -4.82 -6.07 -15.00
C TYR A 3 -4.14 -5.40 -16.20
N GLY A 4 -2.84 -5.64 -16.42
CA GLY A 4 -2.09 -5.04 -17.52
C GLY A 4 -1.88 -3.52 -17.43
N MET A 5 -2.27 -2.87 -16.31
CA MET A 5 -2.26 -1.41 -16.18
C MET A 5 -1.50 -0.88 -14.94
N TYR A 6 -1.40 -1.66 -13.87
CA TYR A 6 -0.86 -1.18 -12.60
C TYR A 6 0.14 -2.14 -11.99
N PHE A 7 1.17 -1.56 -11.37
CA PHE A 7 2.02 -2.29 -10.44
C PHE A 7 1.42 -2.23 -9.03
N CYS A 8 1.73 -3.23 -8.23
CA CYS A 8 1.40 -3.27 -6.81
C CYS A 8 2.66 -3.55 -6.01
N LEU A 9 2.75 -2.91 -4.84
CA LEU A 9 3.83 -3.15 -3.90
C LEU A 9 3.40 -4.22 -2.91
N ASN A 10 4.00 -5.41 -3.04
CA ASN A 10 3.82 -6.52 -2.11
C ASN A 10 5.12 -6.70 -1.31
N VAL A 11 5.00 -6.62 0.00
CA VAL A 11 6.10 -6.90 0.92
C VAL A 11 6.06 -8.36 1.29
N VAL A 12 7.05 -9.12 0.85
CA VAL A 12 7.17 -10.54 1.20
C VAL A 12 7.48 -10.64 2.69
N THR A 13 6.71 -11.46 3.37
CA THR A 13 6.84 -11.77 4.79
C THR A 13 7.16 -13.25 4.95
N GLU A 14 7.40 -13.69 6.15
CA GLU A 14 7.75 -15.06 6.46
C GLU A 14 9.11 -15.52 5.89
N ARG A 15 9.45 -16.76 6.19
CA ARG A 15 10.69 -17.39 5.74
C ARG A 15 10.66 -17.72 4.24
N GLU A 16 11.81 -17.89 3.66
CA GLU A 16 11.97 -18.40 2.31
C GLU A 16 11.20 -19.72 2.11
N GLY A 17 10.52 -19.83 0.98
CA GLY A 17 9.70 -20.99 0.64
C GLY A 17 8.28 -20.97 1.19
N PHE A 18 7.94 -20.03 2.07
CA PHE A 18 6.56 -19.84 2.53
C PHE A 18 5.89 -18.68 1.80
N PRO A 19 4.83 -18.92 1.00
CA PRO A 19 4.22 -17.89 0.16
C PRO A 19 3.30 -16.97 0.97
N ALA A 20 3.85 -15.88 1.51
CA ALA A 20 3.09 -14.87 2.22
C ALA A 20 3.60 -13.48 1.87
N ALA A 21 2.67 -12.54 1.71
CA ALA A 21 2.99 -11.14 1.42
C ALA A 21 1.90 -10.20 1.95
N VAL A 22 2.31 -8.97 2.24
CA VAL A 22 1.42 -7.88 2.60
C VAL A 22 1.35 -6.90 1.44
N LEU A 23 0.17 -6.66 0.91
CA LEU A 23 -0.08 -5.63 -0.10
C LEU A 23 -0.16 -4.25 0.59
N ILE A 24 0.70 -3.34 0.19
CA ILE A 24 0.62 -1.94 0.61
C ILE A 24 -0.44 -1.26 -0.26
N ARG A 25 -1.55 -0.86 0.36
CA ARG A 25 -2.71 -0.31 -0.36
C ARG A 25 -2.76 1.21 -0.40
N ALA A 26 -2.23 1.86 0.62
CA ALA A 26 -2.18 3.32 0.71
C ALA A 26 -1.06 3.76 1.65
N ILE A 27 -0.52 4.92 1.38
CA ILE A 27 0.48 5.57 2.23
C ILE A 27 0.15 7.05 2.36
N GLU A 28 0.62 7.68 3.42
CA GLU A 28 0.58 9.12 3.59
C GLU A 28 1.88 9.74 3.05
N PRO A 29 1.84 10.54 1.98
CA PRO A 29 3.04 11.18 1.45
C PRO A 29 3.49 12.31 2.40
N THR A 30 4.76 12.33 2.75
CA THR A 30 5.35 13.34 3.63
C THR A 30 6.35 14.24 2.91
N GLU A 31 7.04 13.72 1.90
CA GLU A 31 8.05 14.44 1.12
C GLU A 31 7.87 14.13 -0.38
N GLY A 32 8.36 15.01 -1.24
CA GLY A 32 8.33 14.81 -2.69
C GLY A 32 6.94 14.94 -3.31
N ILE A 33 6.01 15.63 -2.67
CA ILE A 33 4.61 15.74 -3.11
C ILE A 33 4.50 16.35 -4.51
N ALA A 34 5.30 17.37 -4.83
CA ALA A 34 5.30 17.98 -6.17
C ALA A 34 5.67 16.98 -7.27
N ARG A 35 6.68 16.14 -7.03
CA ARG A 35 7.06 15.08 -7.96
C ARG A 35 5.97 14.00 -8.08
N MET A 36 5.36 13.61 -6.98
CA MET A 36 4.23 12.69 -7.00
C MET A 36 3.06 13.24 -7.81
N GLN A 37 2.76 14.54 -7.66
CA GLN A 37 1.72 15.20 -8.46
C GLN A 37 2.03 15.15 -9.95
N THR A 38 3.28 15.39 -10.35
CA THR A 38 3.70 15.25 -11.74
C THR A 38 3.49 13.82 -12.25
N LEU A 39 3.93 12.83 -11.51
CA LEU A 39 3.78 11.40 -11.86
C LEU A 39 2.31 10.95 -11.88
N ARG A 40 1.47 11.59 -11.10
CA ARG A 40 0.03 11.35 -11.00
C ARG A 40 -0.82 12.35 -11.82
N GLN A 41 -0.21 13.04 -12.77
CA GLN A 41 -0.90 13.94 -13.73
C GLN A 41 -1.71 15.05 -13.04
N GLY A 42 -1.17 15.69 -12.03
CA GLY A 42 -1.77 16.82 -11.33
C GLY A 42 -2.90 16.46 -10.35
N ARG A 43 -3.02 15.21 -9.94
CA ARG A 43 -4.01 14.81 -8.93
C ARG A 43 -3.80 15.55 -7.61
N PRO A 44 -4.88 15.86 -6.88
CA PRO A 44 -4.77 16.53 -5.59
C PRO A 44 -4.05 15.64 -4.55
N PRO A 45 -3.44 16.23 -3.51
CA PRO A 45 -2.61 15.50 -2.56
C PRO A 45 -3.27 14.24 -1.96
N HIS A 46 -4.54 14.30 -1.60
CA HIS A 46 -5.26 13.18 -0.98
C HIS A 46 -5.56 12.02 -1.93
N GLU A 47 -5.38 12.21 -3.23
CA GLU A 47 -5.57 11.18 -4.25
C GLU A 47 -4.26 10.60 -4.81
N LEU A 48 -3.12 11.09 -4.34
CA LEU A 48 -1.82 10.68 -4.89
C LEU A 48 -1.51 9.20 -4.62
N THR A 49 -1.78 8.75 -3.42
CA THR A 49 -1.30 7.47 -2.89
C THR A 49 -2.37 6.65 -2.18
N ASN A 50 -3.64 6.96 -2.39
CA ASN A 50 -4.77 6.31 -1.71
C ASN A 50 -5.27 5.03 -2.41
N GLY A 51 -4.40 4.32 -3.08
CA GLY A 51 -4.70 3.06 -3.73
C GLY A 51 -3.42 2.34 -4.16
N PRO A 52 -3.42 1.01 -4.31
CA PRO A 52 -2.19 0.24 -4.54
C PRO A 52 -1.49 0.58 -5.85
N GLY A 53 -2.21 0.74 -6.94
CA GLY A 53 -1.64 1.20 -8.21
C GLY A 53 -1.24 2.68 -8.18
N LYS A 54 -2.01 3.50 -7.48
CA LYS A 54 -1.76 4.94 -7.34
C LYS A 54 -0.44 5.21 -6.62
N LEU A 55 -0.19 4.53 -5.51
CA LEU A 55 1.06 4.71 -4.77
C LEU A 55 2.28 4.25 -5.56
N CYS A 56 2.18 3.18 -6.31
CA CYS A 56 3.27 2.74 -7.18
C CYS A 56 3.56 3.75 -8.29
N GLN A 57 2.54 4.34 -8.89
CA GLN A 57 2.70 5.41 -9.87
C GLN A 57 3.32 6.66 -9.25
N ALA A 58 2.83 7.09 -8.08
CA ALA A 58 3.33 8.26 -7.37
C ALA A 58 4.81 8.13 -6.95
N LEU A 59 5.25 6.93 -6.60
CA LEU A 59 6.62 6.62 -6.18
C LEU A 59 7.51 6.13 -7.32
N ALA A 60 7.01 6.09 -8.56
CA ALA A 60 7.71 5.53 -9.71
C ALA A 60 8.17 4.07 -9.48
N ILE A 61 7.37 3.30 -8.76
CA ILE A 61 7.63 1.88 -8.53
C ILE A 61 7.19 1.08 -9.75
N ASP A 62 8.11 0.35 -10.33
CA ASP A 62 7.86 -0.54 -11.46
C ASP A 62 8.55 -1.89 -11.28
N ARG A 63 8.59 -2.68 -12.35
CA ARG A 63 9.17 -4.03 -12.34
C ARG A 63 10.67 -4.04 -12.01
N SER A 64 11.41 -2.97 -12.25
CA SER A 64 12.85 -2.91 -11.96
C SER A 64 13.17 -3.07 -10.47
N LEU A 65 12.20 -2.78 -9.60
CA LEU A 65 12.34 -2.92 -8.15
C LEU A 65 11.89 -4.29 -7.64
N ASN A 66 11.42 -5.17 -8.51
CA ASN A 66 11.01 -6.52 -8.09
C ASN A 66 12.22 -7.30 -7.54
N GLY A 67 12.04 -7.92 -6.39
CA GLY A 67 13.10 -8.67 -5.71
C GLY A 67 14.07 -7.82 -4.88
N CYS A 68 13.91 -6.49 -4.80
CA CYS A 68 14.77 -5.67 -3.95
C CYS A 68 14.55 -5.99 -2.46
N ASP A 69 15.63 -5.98 -1.70
CA ASP A 69 15.59 -6.13 -0.25
C ASP A 69 15.17 -4.80 0.39
N LEU A 70 13.97 -4.74 0.96
CA LEU A 70 13.40 -3.55 1.57
C LEU A 70 14.09 -3.12 2.88
N CYS A 71 14.98 -3.94 3.41
CA CYS A 71 15.77 -3.59 4.59
C CYS A 71 17.10 -2.90 4.23
N THR A 72 17.65 -3.18 3.06
CA THR A 72 19.01 -2.75 2.67
C THR A 72 19.09 -1.96 1.36
N SER A 73 18.03 -1.99 0.55
CA SER A 73 18.03 -1.26 -0.74
C SER A 73 18.15 0.25 -0.53
N PRO A 74 19.01 0.95 -1.28
CA PRO A 74 19.07 2.41 -1.23
C PRO A 74 17.95 3.10 -2.03
N TRP A 75 17.21 2.36 -2.85
CA TRP A 75 16.18 2.90 -3.75
C TRP A 75 14.77 2.82 -3.19
N LEU A 76 14.45 1.73 -2.52
CA LEU A 76 13.15 1.50 -1.91
C LEU A 76 13.36 0.69 -0.62
N PHE A 77 12.95 1.24 0.51
CA PHE A 77 13.15 0.60 1.80
C PHE A 77 12.03 0.96 2.79
N ILE A 78 11.91 0.14 3.83
CA ILE A 78 10.98 0.35 4.94
C ILE A 78 11.79 0.57 6.20
N GLU A 79 11.53 1.66 6.89
CA GLU A 79 12.15 2.01 8.17
C GLU A 79 11.16 1.88 9.32
N SER A 80 11.69 1.63 10.50
CA SER A 80 10.92 1.70 11.74
C SER A 80 10.56 3.15 12.06
N ALA A 81 9.28 3.43 12.26
CA ALA A 81 8.84 4.74 12.71
C ALA A 81 9.10 4.92 14.22
N ARG A 82 9.58 6.08 14.62
CA ARG A 82 9.76 6.46 16.04
C ARG A 82 8.48 7.01 16.68
N GLN A 83 7.35 6.76 16.10
CA GLN A 83 6.06 7.19 16.65
C GLN A 83 5.53 6.12 17.60
N GLY A 84 4.83 6.56 18.65
CA GLY A 84 4.13 5.68 19.57
C GLY A 84 3.03 4.85 18.88
N GLU A 85 2.29 4.10 19.68
CA GLU A 85 1.19 3.28 19.16
C GLU A 85 0.17 4.12 18.40
N LEU A 86 -0.11 3.72 17.16
CA LEU A 86 -1.16 4.31 16.34
C LEU A 86 -2.42 3.44 16.43
N PRO A 87 -3.61 4.06 16.44
CA PRO A 87 -4.85 3.30 16.37
C PRO A 87 -4.94 2.57 15.04
N ILE A 88 -5.17 1.26 15.08
CA ILE A 88 -5.32 0.43 13.89
C ILE A 88 -6.73 -0.15 13.87
N ALA A 89 -7.45 0.10 12.78
CA ALA A 89 -8.73 -0.54 12.49
C ALA A 89 -8.51 -1.78 11.62
N ILE A 90 -9.38 -2.76 11.79
CA ILE A 90 -9.33 -4.03 11.09
C ILE A 90 -10.67 -4.26 10.41
N SER A 91 -10.65 -4.69 9.17
CA SER A 91 -11.86 -5.03 8.42
C SER A 91 -11.61 -6.14 7.41
N ARG A 92 -12.70 -6.59 6.78
CA ARG A 92 -12.60 -7.45 5.59
C ARG A 92 -11.90 -6.71 4.46
N ARG A 93 -11.24 -7.46 3.59
CA ARG A 93 -10.58 -6.92 2.40
C ARG A 93 -11.61 -6.42 1.39
N ILE A 94 -11.26 -5.38 0.64
CA ILE A 94 -12.09 -4.76 -0.38
C ILE A 94 -11.62 -5.22 -1.77
N GLY A 95 -12.57 -5.51 -2.66
CA GLY A 95 -12.27 -5.85 -4.06
C GLY A 95 -11.62 -7.22 -4.25
N VAL A 96 -11.77 -8.12 -3.29
CA VAL A 96 -11.23 -9.48 -3.37
C VAL A 96 -12.31 -10.43 -3.87
N HIS A 97 -12.00 -11.13 -4.92
CA HIS A 97 -12.84 -12.16 -5.53
C HIS A 97 -12.22 -13.55 -5.31
N GLY A 98 -13.03 -14.60 -5.44
CA GLY A 98 -12.57 -15.98 -5.35
C GLY A 98 -12.88 -16.64 -4.01
N ASP A 99 -11.88 -17.21 -3.37
CA ASP A 99 -12.01 -18.01 -2.17
C ASP A 99 -12.78 -17.32 -1.03
N ILE A 100 -13.71 -18.06 -0.41
CA ILE A 100 -14.54 -17.59 0.71
C ILE A 100 -13.68 -17.12 1.89
N LEU A 101 -12.64 -17.88 2.25
CA LEU A 101 -11.70 -17.52 3.30
C LEU A 101 -11.03 -16.18 3.03
N ALA A 102 -10.59 -15.97 1.80
CA ALA A 102 -9.95 -14.73 1.39
C ALA A 102 -10.88 -13.51 1.47
N ARG A 103 -12.19 -13.70 1.26
CA ARG A 103 -13.20 -12.64 1.34
C ARG A 103 -13.67 -12.36 2.76
N GLU A 104 -13.82 -13.40 3.58
CA GLU A 104 -14.43 -13.32 4.90
C GLU A 104 -13.45 -12.91 6.00
N ARG A 105 -12.17 -13.19 5.84
CA ARG A 105 -11.17 -12.87 6.84
C ARG A 105 -10.91 -11.37 6.95
N SER A 106 -10.74 -10.88 8.19
CA SER A 106 -10.43 -9.49 8.51
C SER A 106 -8.92 -9.24 8.33
N TRP A 107 -8.47 -9.27 7.08
CA TRP A 107 -7.07 -9.10 6.70
C TRP A 107 -6.76 -7.73 6.10
N ARG A 108 -7.59 -6.75 6.37
CA ARG A 108 -7.34 -5.36 6.01
C ARG A 108 -7.10 -4.56 7.27
N PHE A 109 -5.94 -3.92 7.33
CA PHE A 109 -5.47 -3.09 8.44
C PHE A 109 -5.30 -1.66 7.94
N PHE A 110 -5.78 -0.68 8.69
CA PHE A 110 -5.68 0.72 8.27
C PHE A 110 -5.76 1.67 9.47
N LEU A 111 -5.29 2.90 9.28
CA LEU A 111 -5.45 3.98 10.25
C LEU A 111 -6.83 4.61 10.07
N PRO A 112 -7.73 4.55 11.07
CA PRO A 112 -9.08 5.12 10.97
C PRO A 112 -9.01 6.64 10.83
N ALA A 113 -10.01 7.21 10.14
CA ALA A 113 -10.13 8.65 9.89
C ALA A 113 -8.93 9.31 9.19
N ASN A 114 -8.05 8.52 8.56
CA ASN A 114 -6.94 9.05 7.78
C ASN A 114 -7.41 9.38 6.35
N PRO A 115 -7.17 10.60 5.84
CA PRO A 115 -7.66 11.04 4.52
C PRO A 115 -7.05 10.27 3.35
N PHE A 116 -5.91 9.60 3.54
CA PHE A 116 -5.26 8.78 2.51
C PHE A 116 -5.77 7.34 2.45
N VAL A 117 -6.67 6.96 3.34
CA VAL A 117 -7.32 5.64 3.34
C VAL A 117 -8.66 5.72 2.64
N SER A 118 -8.80 5.04 1.51
CA SER A 118 -10.07 4.92 0.79
C SER A 118 -10.99 3.88 1.42
N HIS A 119 -12.31 4.03 1.20
CA HIS A 119 -13.31 3.04 1.60
C HIS A 119 -13.20 2.60 3.07
N GLN A 120 -13.18 3.55 3.99
CA GLN A 120 -13.08 3.22 5.41
C GLN A 120 -14.32 2.53 5.98
N GLY A 121 -15.45 2.65 5.30
CA GLY A 121 -16.74 2.15 5.79
C GLY A 121 -17.29 3.02 6.93
N ARG A 122 -18.50 2.70 7.39
CA ARG A 122 -18.95 3.15 8.70
C ARG A 122 -18.26 2.25 9.72
N LEU A 123 -17.39 2.81 10.53
CA LEU A 123 -16.89 2.11 11.71
C LEU A 123 -18.10 1.84 12.63
N PRO A 124 -18.20 0.66 13.21
CA PRO A 124 -19.26 0.35 14.14
C PRO A 124 -19.22 1.28 15.37
#